data_3b8c6d3226d59121c7c0dede9eb4bfb4
#
_entry.id   3b8c6d3226d59121c7c0dede9eb4bfb4
#
_cell.length_a   1.000
_cell.length_b   1.000
_cell.length_c   1.000
_cell.angle_alpha   90.00
_cell.angle_beta   90.00
_cell.angle_gamma   90.00
#
_symmetry.space_group_name_H-M   'P 1'
#
loop_
_entity.id
_entity.type
_entity.pdbx_description
1 polymer ?
#
loop_
_entity_poly.entity_id
_entity_poly.type
_entity_poly.pdbx_seq_one_letter_code
_entity_poly.pdbx_strand_id
1 'polypeptide(L)'
;MLSVAFWPFRLSFLTLLGLLLSSSCTASANEVAFSGFGSVGYSYENEPDIGYLRNISQPPDVERNGSFLPDSNFGVQVDWALNYQWSLTAQWVLEDRVEQDFNNVTELSFIRYLPDANWDLRIGRVGLNAYTAADSRRIDYAHLWVRPPQELYGSIFYDSIDGLDVTYRSSINEVNWSASLQYGAISQVIEDERTKDHSEASSDHTLAIALMFDYHEWSGRFSFVDVADLTVSLGPNSQQAQLGIAQLAQAGLGAASLEAAEIYAQSNINGESVKYWQVGLGYFDGEWQMQSELFYVAGMKQAIPQGSGGYLMLGRSIHRFTPYATVSFFEPARDIVKAQSDWGLISPQLGQFQQLIISGINSTYIDQDTYSLGIRWDIHSQVAIKGQFDYIQINDVGYGLWAADGRSSTQGRDVQLYTLSVNFIF
;
A
#
# COMPACT_ATOMS: atom_id res chain seq x y z
N MET A 1 2.45 26.17 -34.94
CA MET A 1 2.81 27.18 -33.97
C MET A 1 2.11 26.79 -32.67
N LEU A 2 2.79 26.00 -31.84
CA LEU A 2 2.32 25.56 -30.51
C LEU A 2 3.16 26.31 -29.50
N SER A 3 2.55 27.19 -28.72
CA SER A 3 3.17 27.94 -27.65
C SER A 3 3.16 27.05 -26.38
N VAL A 4 4.33 26.58 -25.98
CA VAL A 4 4.54 25.91 -24.69
C VAL A 4 4.68 26.98 -23.63
N ALA A 5 3.72 27.09 -22.73
CA ALA A 5 3.79 27.94 -21.56
C ALA A 5 4.68 27.28 -20.50
N PHE A 6 5.92 27.76 -20.37
CA PHE A 6 6.80 27.47 -19.25
C PHE A 6 6.36 28.22 -18.00
N TRP A 7 5.96 27.51 -16.96
CA TRP A 7 5.65 28.07 -15.65
C TRP A 7 6.94 28.24 -14.82
N PRO A 8 7.15 29.37 -14.12
CA PRO A 8 8.40 29.65 -13.39
C PRO A 8 8.34 29.11 -11.94
N PHE A 9 8.44 27.77 -11.78
CA PHE A 9 8.51 27.16 -10.43
C PHE A 9 9.95 26.81 -9.98
N ARG A 10 10.99 27.26 -10.70
CA ARG A 10 12.37 26.77 -10.51
C ARG A 10 13.25 27.50 -9.50
N LEU A 11 12.83 28.59 -8.88
CA LEU A 11 13.73 29.37 -7.97
C LEU A 11 13.34 29.38 -6.49
N SER A 12 12.12 28.98 -6.12
CA SER A 12 11.66 29.02 -4.71
C SER A 12 12.00 27.76 -3.90
N PHE A 13 12.31 26.64 -4.54
CA PHE A 13 12.55 25.36 -3.86
C PHE A 13 13.93 25.26 -3.21
N LEU A 14 14.96 25.86 -3.83
CA LEU A 14 16.34 25.84 -3.30
C LEU A 14 16.57 26.79 -2.12
N THR A 15 15.77 27.84 -1.99
CA THR A 15 15.86 28.78 -0.86
C THR A 15 15.13 28.30 0.38
N LEU A 16 14.10 27.46 0.26
CA LEU A 16 13.41 26.83 1.39
C LEU A 16 14.25 25.70 2.02
N LEU A 17 14.99 24.97 1.20
CA LEU A 17 15.86 23.86 1.65
C LEU A 17 17.06 24.36 2.48
N GLY A 18 17.52 25.58 2.24
CA GLY A 18 18.67 26.18 2.95
C GLY A 18 18.36 26.71 4.37
N LEU A 19 17.09 26.90 4.72
CA LEU A 19 16.67 27.46 6.01
C LEU A 19 16.38 26.39 7.08
N LEU A 20 16.23 25.13 6.70
CA LEU A 20 15.89 24.02 7.62
C LEU A 20 17.11 23.26 8.18
N LEU A 21 18.33 23.60 7.78
CA LEU A 21 19.55 22.82 8.10
C LEU A 21 20.27 23.22 9.40
N SER A 22 19.68 24.06 10.28
CA SER A 22 20.39 24.57 11.45
C SER A 22 19.59 24.55 12.75
N SER A 23 19.02 23.43 13.17
CA SER A 23 18.43 23.30 14.51
C SER A 23 19.05 22.14 15.28
N SER A 24 20.00 22.44 16.15
CA SER A 24 20.53 21.50 17.15
C SER A 24 19.47 21.34 18.26
N CYS A 25 18.96 20.13 18.44
CA CYS A 25 17.90 19.80 19.40
C CYS A 25 18.46 19.66 20.81
N THR A 26 18.00 20.47 21.75
CA THR A 26 18.13 20.25 23.20
C THR A 26 16.76 19.92 23.76
N ALA A 27 16.58 18.73 24.29
CA ALA A 27 15.29 18.27 24.82
C ALA A 27 14.86 19.12 26.05
N SER A 28 13.83 19.91 25.86
CA SER A 28 13.14 20.68 26.90
C SER A 28 11.63 20.38 26.84
N ALA A 29 10.97 20.32 27.98
CA ALA A 29 9.50 20.27 28.01
C ALA A 29 8.92 21.49 27.29
N ASN A 30 7.92 21.29 26.41
CA ASN A 30 7.33 22.28 25.51
C ASN A 30 8.16 22.60 24.24
N GLU A 31 8.75 21.57 23.65
CA GLU A 31 9.55 21.69 22.43
C GLU A 31 8.74 21.23 21.22
N VAL A 32 8.87 21.96 20.10
CA VAL A 32 8.33 21.58 18.79
C VAL A 32 9.50 21.20 17.90
N ALA A 33 9.50 19.95 17.43
CA ALA A 33 10.45 19.42 16.46
C ALA A 33 9.81 19.33 15.07
N PHE A 34 10.58 19.70 14.04
CA PHE A 34 10.22 19.54 12.64
C PHE A 34 11.18 18.55 12.02
N SER A 35 10.64 17.59 11.31
CA SER A 35 11.41 16.62 10.52
C SER A 35 10.72 16.38 9.19
N GLY A 36 11.43 15.80 8.26
CA GLY A 36 10.83 15.46 6.99
C GLY A 36 11.67 14.46 6.20
N PHE A 37 11.08 13.99 5.14
CA PHE A 37 11.67 13.02 4.22
C PHE A 37 11.17 13.26 2.80
N GLY A 38 11.87 12.67 1.86
CA GLY A 38 11.40 12.66 0.50
C GLY A 38 12.16 11.70 -0.38
N SER A 39 11.52 11.35 -1.47
CA SER A 39 12.04 10.51 -2.53
C SER A 39 11.73 11.12 -3.88
N VAL A 40 12.69 11.06 -4.79
CA VAL A 40 12.48 11.33 -6.20
C VAL A 40 12.95 10.08 -6.95
N GLY A 41 12.00 9.31 -7.46
CA GLY A 41 12.23 8.06 -8.16
C GLY A 41 11.75 8.13 -9.61
N TYR A 42 12.53 7.56 -10.54
CA TYR A 42 12.10 7.32 -11.91
C TYR A 42 12.02 5.83 -12.15
N SER A 43 10.84 5.35 -12.52
CA SER A 43 10.56 3.95 -12.83
C SER A 43 10.21 3.80 -14.30
N TYR A 44 10.68 2.73 -14.93
CA TYR A 44 10.40 2.36 -16.32
C TYR A 44 10.11 0.86 -16.41
N GLU A 45 8.95 0.49 -16.91
CA GLU A 45 8.59 -0.87 -17.29
C GLU A 45 8.63 -1.05 -18.82
N ASN A 46 8.85 -2.30 -19.26
CA ASN A 46 9.02 -2.64 -20.67
C ASN A 46 7.71 -2.98 -21.41
N GLU A 47 6.57 -3.07 -20.71
CA GLU A 47 5.29 -3.51 -21.27
C GLU A 47 4.39 -2.31 -21.59
N PRO A 48 3.95 -2.10 -22.86
CA PRO A 48 3.24 -0.89 -23.26
C PRO A 48 1.75 -0.86 -22.87
N ASP A 49 1.15 -2.02 -22.51
CA ASP A 49 -0.31 -2.17 -22.32
C ASP A 49 -0.71 -2.26 -20.85
N ILE A 50 0.24 -2.11 -19.94
CA ILE A 50 0.04 -2.07 -18.49
C ILE A 50 0.84 -0.93 -17.90
N GLY A 51 0.41 -0.41 -16.74
CA GLY A 51 1.12 0.64 -16.01
C GLY A 51 1.54 0.17 -14.63
N TYR A 52 2.77 0.48 -14.25
CA TYR A 52 3.28 0.22 -12.93
C TYR A 52 2.55 1.07 -11.87
N LEU A 53 2.11 0.43 -10.79
CA LEU A 53 1.59 1.04 -9.57
C LEU A 53 2.46 0.61 -8.39
N ARG A 54 2.85 1.55 -7.53
CA ARG A 54 3.51 1.20 -6.26
C ARG A 54 2.53 0.54 -5.29
N ASN A 55 1.28 0.98 -5.32
CA ASN A 55 0.14 0.38 -4.61
C ASN A 55 -1.17 0.73 -5.33
N ILE A 56 -2.23 -0.01 -5.04
CA ILE A 56 -3.53 0.13 -5.72
C ILE A 56 -4.31 1.41 -5.37
N SER A 57 -3.81 2.26 -4.46
CA SER A 57 -4.40 3.59 -4.17
C SER A 57 -3.85 4.69 -5.07
N GLN A 58 -2.90 4.40 -5.95
CA GLN A 58 -2.42 5.34 -6.95
C GLN A 58 -3.36 5.39 -8.17
N PRO A 59 -3.42 6.54 -8.88
CA PRO A 59 -4.19 6.64 -10.11
C PRO A 59 -3.65 5.66 -11.16
N PRO A 60 -4.47 4.71 -11.64
CA PRO A 60 -4.05 3.77 -12.65
C PRO A 60 -3.90 4.44 -14.01
N ASP A 61 -2.81 4.16 -14.72
CA ASP A 61 -2.49 4.70 -16.03
C ASP A 61 -1.72 3.68 -16.87
N VAL A 62 -2.40 3.02 -17.80
CA VAL A 62 -1.84 1.99 -18.70
C VAL A 62 -0.89 2.54 -19.77
N GLU A 63 -0.90 3.85 -20.04
CA GLU A 63 -0.02 4.48 -21.03
C GLU A 63 1.33 4.92 -20.42
N ARG A 64 1.53 4.68 -19.13
CA ARG A 64 2.69 5.16 -18.37
C ARG A 64 3.83 4.15 -18.36
N ASN A 65 4.66 4.11 -19.41
CA ASN A 65 5.85 3.25 -19.46
C ASN A 65 7.02 3.77 -18.62
N GLY A 66 7.14 5.08 -18.44
CA GLY A 66 8.21 5.66 -17.63
C GLY A 66 7.74 6.92 -16.90
N SER A 67 7.89 6.93 -15.56
CA SER A 67 7.33 8.01 -14.75
C SER A 67 8.16 8.29 -13.50
N PHE A 68 8.09 9.54 -13.04
CA PHE A 68 8.55 9.95 -11.71
C PHE A 68 7.47 9.82 -10.63
N LEU A 69 6.21 9.62 -10.99
CA LEU A 69 5.09 9.72 -10.06
C LEU A 69 5.01 8.56 -9.06
N PRO A 70 5.06 7.26 -9.48
CA PRO A 70 4.82 6.16 -8.56
C PRO A 70 5.79 6.07 -7.38
N ASP A 71 7.09 6.38 -7.61
CA ASP A 71 8.16 6.24 -6.62
C ASP A 71 8.69 7.59 -6.09
N SER A 72 7.87 8.65 -6.17
CA SER A 72 8.21 9.97 -5.60
C SER A 72 7.24 10.38 -4.52
N ASN A 73 7.78 10.82 -3.40
CA ASN A 73 6.99 11.36 -2.28
C ASN A 73 7.73 12.48 -1.56
N PHE A 74 6.99 13.24 -0.76
CA PHE A 74 7.55 14.25 0.15
C PHE A 74 6.71 14.32 1.41
N GLY A 75 7.33 14.10 2.56
CA GLY A 75 6.67 14.12 3.86
C GLY A 75 7.26 15.15 4.81
N VAL A 76 6.41 15.77 5.62
CA VAL A 76 6.77 16.67 6.72
C VAL A 76 6.07 16.19 7.98
N GLN A 77 6.80 16.15 9.08
CA GLN A 77 6.28 15.79 10.39
C GLN A 77 6.56 16.90 11.40
N VAL A 78 5.58 17.12 12.27
CA VAL A 78 5.65 18.01 13.42
C VAL A 78 5.40 17.19 14.68
N ASP A 79 6.34 17.19 15.60
CA ASP A 79 6.23 16.59 16.93
C ASP A 79 6.26 17.68 17.98
N TRP A 80 5.23 17.77 18.80
CA TRP A 80 5.14 18.74 19.90
C TRP A 80 5.11 18.03 21.24
N ALA A 81 6.20 18.06 21.96
CA ALA A 81 6.30 17.57 23.33
C ALA A 81 5.71 18.60 24.31
N LEU A 82 4.48 18.37 24.77
CA LEU A 82 3.81 19.23 25.76
C LEU A 82 4.46 19.07 27.15
N ASN A 83 4.80 17.84 27.51
CA ASN A 83 5.57 17.49 28.70
C ASN A 83 6.11 16.06 28.56
N TYR A 84 6.68 15.46 29.62
CA TYR A 84 7.27 14.12 29.61
C TYR A 84 6.28 12.97 29.30
N GLN A 85 4.98 13.21 29.47
CA GLN A 85 3.94 12.20 29.28
C GLN A 85 3.09 12.46 28.04
N TRP A 86 2.94 13.70 27.60
CA TRP A 86 2.03 14.09 26.53
C TRP A 86 2.77 14.69 25.34
N SER A 87 2.47 14.21 24.18
CA SER A 87 2.92 14.78 22.91
C SER A 87 1.83 14.74 21.85
N LEU A 88 2.00 15.60 20.83
CA LEU A 88 1.19 15.65 19.62
C LEU A 88 2.10 15.34 18.44
N THR A 89 1.63 14.53 17.51
CA THR A 89 2.33 14.26 16.25
C THR A 89 1.37 14.51 15.10
N ALA A 90 1.84 15.21 14.07
CA ALA A 90 1.16 15.35 12.79
C ALA A 90 2.15 15.15 11.66
N GLN A 91 1.79 14.32 10.66
CA GLN A 91 2.59 14.05 9.47
C GLN A 91 1.71 14.18 8.23
N TRP A 92 2.21 14.87 7.23
CA TRP A 92 1.60 15.03 5.93
C TRP A 92 2.54 14.49 4.86
N VAL A 93 1.99 13.72 3.91
CA VAL A 93 2.74 13.12 2.82
C VAL A 93 2.09 13.46 1.48
N LEU A 94 2.86 14.09 0.61
CA LEU A 94 2.51 14.33 -0.78
C LEU A 94 3.10 13.20 -1.64
N GLU A 95 2.28 12.50 -2.37
CA GLU A 95 2.65 11.44 -3.32
C GLU A 95 1.58 11.33 -4.41
N ASP A 96 1.78 10.46 -5.39
CA ASP A 96 0.78 10.18 -6.42
C ASP A 96 -0.40 9.41 -5.79
N ARG A 97 -1.55 10.09 -5.64
CA ARG A 97 -2.80 9.56 -5.04
C ARG A 97 -3.99 9.95 -5.90
N VAL A 98 -5.03 9.11 -5.87
CA VAL A 98 -6.30 9.38 -6.55
C VAL A 98 -6.91 10.70 -6.11
N GLU A 99 -6.86 11.03 -4.82
CA GLU A 99 -7.34 12.29 -4.28
C GLU A 99 -6.28 12.99 -3.45
N GLN A 100 -6.11 14.30 -3.66
CA GLN A 100 -5.11 15.16 -3.02
C GLN A 100 -5.79 16.18 -2.09
N ASP A 101 -6.63 15.72 -1.19
CA ASP A 101 -7.25 16.56 -0.17
C ASP A 101 -6.50 16.50 1.16
N PHE A 102 -6.89 17.35 2.12
CA PHE A 102 -6.22 17.42 3.42
C PHE A 102 -6.34 16.10 4.21
N ASN A 103 -7.43 15.36 4.04
CA ASN A 103 -7.65 14.09 4.73
C ASN A 103 -6.69 13.02 4.19
N ASN A 104 -6.55 12.92 2.87
CA ASN A 104 -5.74 11.88 2.22
C ASN A 104 -4.23 12.16 2.32
N VAL A 105 -3.80 13.44 2.37
CA VAL A 105 -2.38 13.79 2.59
C VAL A 105 -1.96 13.69 4.06
N THR A 106 -2.91 13.64 5.02
CA THR A 106 -2.62 13.48 6.44
C THR A 106 -2.39 12.00 6.73
N GLU A 107 -1.13 11.61 6.91
CA GLU A 107 -0.74 10.23 7.21
C GLU A 107 -0.89 9.91 8.69
N LEU A 108 -0.43 10.80 9.56
CA LEU A 108 -0.52 10.69 11.01
C LEU A 108 -1.08 11.98 11.62
N SER A 109 -1.95 11.86 12.63
CA SER A 109 -2.43 12.97 13.44
C SER A 109 -2.98 12.44 14.76
N PHE A 110 -2.16 12.43 15.82
CA PHE A 110 -2.56 11.83 17.08
C PHE A 110 -2.00 12.56 18.31
N ILE A 111 -2.71 12.37 19.42
CA ILE A 111 -2.24 12.68 20.77
C ILE A 111 -1.66 11.39 21.36
N ARG A 112 -0.47 11.48 21.93
CA ARG A 112 0.21 10.38 22.62
C ARG A 112 0.29 10.65 24.11
N TYR A 113 0.01 9.62 24.91
CA TYR A 113 0.16 9.64 26.35
C TYR A 113 1.02 8.47 26.84
N LEU A 114 2.09 8.78 27.56
CA LEU A 114 3.03 7.85 28.18
C LEU A 114 2.86 7.91 29.71
N PRO A 115 1.97 7.11 30.32
CA PRO A 115 1.79 7.10 31.78
C PRO A 115 3.05 6.67 32.53
N ASP A 116 3.79 5.74 31.94
CA ASP A 116 5.08 5.24 32.42
C ASP A 116 5.93 4.71 31.23
N ALA A 117 7.06 4.07 31.53
CA ALA A 117 7.97 3.55 30.49
C ALA A 117 7.42 2.35 29.70
N ASN A 118 6.40 1.68 30.22
CA ASN A 118 5.86 0.45 29.62
C ASN A 118 4.68 0.71 28.71
N TRP A 119 3.86 1.73 29.01
CA TRP A 119 2.63 2.02 28.30
C TRP A 119 2.77 3.19 27.32
N ASP A 120 2.20 3.02 26.14
CA ASP A 120 2.10 4.02 25.08
C ASP A 120 0.67 4.00 24.54
N LEU A 121 -0.05 5.09 24.78
CA LEU A 121 -1.43 5.24 24.34
C LEU A 121 -1.51 6.37 23.31
N ARG A 122 -2.13 6.10 22.16
CA ARG A 122 -2.34 7.09 21.09
C ARG A 122 -3.82 7.15 20.72
N ILE A 123 -4.33 8.35 20.45
CA ILE A 123 -5.69 8.59 19.95
C ILE A 123 -5.64 9.56 18.79
N GLY A 124 -6.31 9.22 17.71
CA GLY A 124 -6.35 9.95 16.44
C GLY A 124 -5.98 9.05 15.28
N ARG A 125 -5.39 9.61 14.22
CA ARG A 125 -4.89 8.86 13.07
C ARG A 125 -3.49 8.33 13.36
N VAL A 126 -3.36 7.01 13.45
CA VAL A 126 -2.10 6.30 13.70
C VAL A 126 -1.82 5.31 12.57
N GLY A 127 -0.55 4.95 12.33
CA GLY A 127 -0.19 3.91 11.36
C GLY A 127 -0.88 2.57 11.69
N LEU A 128 -1.45 1.92 10.69
CA LEU A 128 -2.08 0.60 10.85
C LEU A 128 -1.01 -0.47 11.07
N ASN A 129 -1.03 -1.12 12.20
CA ASN A 129 0.00 -2.02 12.69
C ASN A 129 -0.10 -3.43 12.07
N ALA A 130 -0.28 -3.50 10.73
CA ALA A 130 -0.52 -4.74 9.98
C ALA A 130 0.78 -5.47 9.56
N TYR A 131 1.88 -4.74 9.29
CA TYR A 131 3.13 -5.27 8.72
C TYR A 131 4.36 -4.60 9.36
N THR A 132 5.56 -5.13 9.06
CA THR A 132 6.79 -4.72 9.76
C THR A 132 7.15 -3.25 9.56
N ALA A 133 6.96 -2.72 8.35
CA ALA A 133 7.29 -1.32 8.04
C ALA A 133 6.11 -0.34 8.23
N ALA A 134 5.10 -0.67 9.06
CA ALA A 134 3.88 0.12 9.20
C ALA A 134 4.13 1.62 9.46
N ASP A 135 4.99 1.95 10.43
CA ASP A 135 5.30 3.34 10.81
C ASP A 135 6.30 4.03 9.86
N SER A 136 7.01 3.29 9.00
CA SER A 136 8.07 3.81 8.12
C SER A 136 7.83 3.56 6.64
N ARG A 137 6.67 3.03 6.25
CA ARG A 137 6.33 2.63 4.89
C ARG A 137 6.58 3.73 3.85
N ARG A 138 6.31 4.98 4.21
CA ARG A 138 6.47 6.15 3.34
C ARG A 138 7.87 6.79 3.41
N ILE A 139 8.70 6.36 4.38
CA ILE A 139 10.05 6.89 4.56
C ILE A 139 11.04 6.01 3.83
N ASP A 140 11.12 6.16 2.50
CA ASP A 140 11.96 5.28 1.67
C ASP A 140 13.43 5.27 2.10
N TYR A 141 13.93 6.38 2.64
CA TYR A 141 15.29 6.46 3.19
C TYR A 141 15.57 5.38 4.26
N ALA A 142 14.56 4.99 5.05
CA ALA A 142 14.70 4.01 6.13
C ALA A 142 14.95 2.57 5.65
N HIS A 143 14.69 2.27 4.38
CA HIS A 143 14.73 0.92 3.83
C HIS A 143 15.89 0.72 2.85
N LEU A 144 16.28 -0.54 2.59
CA LEU A 144 17.27 -0.87 1.54
C LEU A 144 16.67 -0.76 0.14
N TRP A 145 15.47 -1.29 -0.05
CA TRP A 145 14.76 -1.29 -1.34
C TRP A 145 14.41 0.13 -1.81
N VAL A 146 14.21 0.30 -3.09
CA VAL A 146 13.62 1.52 -3.66
C VAL A 146 12.16 1.61 -3.24
N ARG A 147 11.43 0.49 -3.37
CA ARG A 147 10.07 0.27 -2.92
C ARG A 147 9.94 -1.05 -2.18
N PRO A 148 9.03 -1.16 -1.23
CA PRO A 148 8.74 -2.43 -0.57
C PRO A 148 8.14 -3.43 -1.59
N PRO A 149 8.22 -4.76 -1.33
CA PRO A 149 7.62 -5.78 -2.18
C PRO A 149 6.14 -5.50 -2.44
N GLN A 150 5.77 -5.38 -3.72
CA GLN A 150 4.44 -4.96 -4.17
C GLN A 150 3.37 -5.98 -3.76
N GLU A 151 3.70 -7.26 -3.73
CA GLU A 151 2.81 -8.37 -3.37
C GLU A 151 2.24 -8.22 -1.96
N LEU A 152 3.03 -7.72 -1.01
CA LEU A 152 2.58 -7.42 0.35
C LEU A 152 2.09 -5.98 0.45
N TYR A 153 2.99 -5.02 0.23
CA TYR A 153 2.75 -3.61 0.53
C TYR A 153 1.88 -2.91 -0.51
N GLY A 154 1.83 -3.42 -1.74
CA GLY A 154 0.95 -2.94 -2.81
C GLY A 154 -0.48 -3.47 -2.68
N SER A 155 -0.66 -4.69 -2.14
CA SER A 155 -1.96 -5.32 -1.96
C SER A 155 -2.75 -4.80 -0.75
N ILE A 156 -2.05 -4.28 0.26
CA ILE A 156 -2.65 -3.67 1.46
C ILE A 156 -2.55 -2.15 1.31
N PHE A 157 -3.67 -1.54 0.99
CA PHE A 157 -3.75 -0.12 0.66
C PHE A 157 -4.17 0.78 1.84
N TYR A 158 -4.52 0.21 2.99
CA TYR A 158 -4.77 0.98 4.20
C TYR A 158 -3.46 1.24 4.93
N ASP A 159 -3.10 2.51 5.11
CA ASP A 159 -1.86 2.93 5.76
C ASP A 159 -2.08 3.34 7.23
N SER A 160 -3.26 3.85 7.55
CA SER A 160 -3.60 4.38 8.86
C SER A 160 -4.97 3.90 9.35
N ILE A 161 -5.18 4.04 10.65
CA ILE A 161 -6.44 3.79 11.36
C ILE A 161 -6.79 5.03 12.20
N ASP A 162 -8.02 5.49 12.10
CA ASP A 162 -8.56 6.60 12.88
C ASP A 162 -9.22 6.04 14.14
N GLY A 163 -8.51 6.08 15.28
CA GLY A 163 -9.02 5.44 16.49
C GLY A 163 -8.07 5.48 17.69
N LEU A 164 -8.02 4.38 18.39
CA LEU A 164 -7.21 4.16 19.59
C LEU A 164 -6.08 3.18 19.28
N ASP A 165 -4.91 3.44 19.84
CA ASP A 165 -3.77 2.54 19.85
C ASP A 165 -3.23 2.44 21.28
N VAL A 166 -3.07 1.23 21.74
CA VAL A 166 -2.52 0.91 23.07
C VAL A 166 -1.38 -0.07 22.89
N THR A 167 -0.18 0.33 23.24
CA THR A 167 1.01 -0.54 23.20
C THR A 167 1.59 -0.70 24.61
N TYR A 168 1.82 -1.94 25.01
CA TYR A 168 2.56 -2.31 26.21
C TYR A 168 3.91 -2.89 25.84
N ARG A 169 4.98 -2.41 26.49
CA ARG A 169 6.36 -2.86 26.30
C ARG A 169 6.94 -3.40 27.58
N SER A 170 7.69 -4.50 27.48
CA SER A 170 8.39 -5.08 28.62
C SER A 170 9.61 -5.87 28.13
N SER A 171 10.44 -6.33 29.07
CA SER A 171 11.55 -7.23 28.77
C SER A 171 11.54 -8.40 29.73
N ILE A 172 11.90 -9.58 29.20
CA ILE A 172 12.08 -10.81 29.97
C ILE A 172 13.48 -11.35 29.62
N ASN A 173 14.38 -11.32 30.58
CA ASN A 173 15.82 -11.58 30.34
C ASN A 173 16.37 -10.65 29.27
N GLU A 174 16.87 -11.21 28.16
CA GLU A 174 17.45 -10.49 27.02
C GLU A 174 16.44 -10.23 25.88
N VAL A 175 15.19 -10.68 26.04
CA VAL A 175 14.14 -10.48 25.04
C VAL A 175 13.33 -9.23 25.39
N ASN A 176 13.37 -8.21 24.54
CA ASN A 176 12.41 -7.11 24.57
C ASN A 176 11.18 -7.50 23.77
N TRP A 177 10.01 -7.22 24.29
CA TRP A 177 8.77 -7.51 23.59
C TRP A 177 7.74 -6.40 23.78
N SER A 178 6.86 -6.29 22.80
CA SER A 178 5.71 -5.39 22.89
C SER A 178 4.45 -6.05 22.33
N ALA A 179 3.32 -5.65 22.89
CA ALA A 179 2.00 -6.01 22.40
C ALA A 179 1.22 -4.73 22.12
N SER A 180 0.65 -4.62 20.93
CA SER A 180 -0.16 -3.48 20.54
C SER A 180 -1.57 -3.92 20.16
N LEU A 181 -2.54 -3.10 20.51
CA LEU A 181 -3.95 -3.24 20.17
C LEU A 181 -4.44 -1.92 19.58
N GLN A 182 -4.98 -1.97 18.37
CA GLN A 182 -5.61 -0.83 17.71
C GLN A 182 -7.08 -1.13 17.43
N TYR A 183 -7.93 -0.11 17.55
CA TYR A 183 -9.34 -0.19 17.18
C TYR A 183 -9.82 1.14 16.64
N GLY A 184 -10.49 1.13 15.48
CA GLY A 184 -10.97 2.34 14.83
C GLY A 184 -11.51 2.11 13.43
N ALA A 185 -11.63 3.20 12.69
CA ALA A 185 -12.08 3.23 11.31
C ALA A 185 -10.89 3.30 10.33
N ILE A 186 -11.08 2.70 9.16
CA ILE A 186 -10.17 2.81 8.02
C ILE A 186 -10.95 3.27 6.79
N SER A 187 -10.32 4.04 5.91
CA SER A 187 -10.89 4.47 4.63
C SER A 187 -9.80 4.70 3.61
N GLN A 188 -10.06 4.33 2.35
CA GLN A 188 -9.18 4.58 1.22
C GLN A 188 -9.97 4.76 -0.06
N VAL A 189 -9.61 5.77 -0.85
CA VAL A 189 -10.16 5.98 -2.19
C VAL A 189 -9.30 5.25 -3.21
N ILE A 190 -9.95 4.56 -4.13
CA ILE A 190 -9.37 3.86 -5.28
C ILE A 190 -10.04 4.32 -6.56
N GLU A 191 -9.33 4.30 -7.69
CA GLU A 191 -9.86 4.66 -9.01
C GLU A 191 -9.96 3.43 -9.90
N ASP A 192 -11.08 3.27 -10.59
CA ASP A 192 -11.22 2.26 -11.65
C ASP A 192 -10.56 2.75 -12.94
N GLU A 193 -9.64 1.96 -13.51
CA GLU A 193 -8.87 2.34 -14.71
C GLU A 193 -9.75 2.71 -15.90
N ARG A 194 -10.84 1.99 -16.12
CA ARG A 194 -11.67 2.15 -17.33
C ARG A 194 -12.70 3.25 -17.20
N THR A 195 -13.34 3.33 -16.03
CA THR A 195 -14.44 4.29 -15.82
C THR A 195 -13.94 5.61 -15.27
N LYS A 196 -12.71 5.64 -14.74
CA LYS A 196 -12.12 6.74 -13.98
C LYS A 196 -13.02 7.16 -12.81
N ASP A 197 -13.84 6.21 -12.32
CA ASP A 197 -14.67 6.39 -11.14
C ASP A 197 -13.81 6.26 -9.87
N HIS A 198 -14.08 7.14 -8.93
CA HIS A 198 -13.56 7.01 -7.58
C HIS A 198 -14.53 6.18 -6.74
N SER A 199 -14.02 5.13 -6.13
CA SER A 199 -14.73 4.30 -5.16
C SER A 199 -14.03 4.38 -3.81
N GLU A 200 -14.79 4.40 -2.72
CA GLU A 200 -14.25 4.43 -1.37
C GLU A 200 -14.47 3.08 -0.69
N ALA A 201 -13.37 2.47 -0.23
CA ALA A 201 -13.37 1.28 0.59
C ALA A 201 -13.15 1.68 2.06
N SER A 202 -14.12 1.39 2.93
CA SER A 202 -14.09 1.83 4.33
C SER A 202 -14.63 0.77 5.29
N SER A 203 -14.24 0.87 6.55
CA SER A 203 -14.79 0.11 7.68
C SER A 203 -14.75 0.99 8.93
N ASP A 204 -15.83 0.99 9.71
CA ASP A 204 -15.89 1.69 11.00
C ASP A 204 -15.36 0.82 12.16
N HIS A 205 -15.24 -0.50 11.94
CA HIS A 205 -14.87 -1.47 12.99
C HIS A 205 -13.68 -2.33 12.53
N THR A 206 -12.49 -1.77 12.67
CA THR A 206 -11.23 -2.49 12.40
C THR A 206 -10.48 -2.70 13.70
N LEU A 207 -10.09 -3.95 13.95
CA LEU A 207 -9.25 -4.37 15.06
C LEU A 207 -7.89 -4.81 14.52
N ALA A 208 -6.80 -4.26 15.04
CA ALA A 208 -5.46 -4.75 14.75
C ALA A 208 -4.73 -5.14 16.05
N ILE A 209 -4.05 -6.28 16.04
CA ILE A 209 -3.21 -6.78 17.12
C ILE A 209 -1.84 -7.05 16.55
N ALA A 210 -0.77 -6.58 17.23
CA ALA A 210 0.59 -6.92 16.88
C ALA A 210 1.40 -7.32 18.11
N LEU A 211 2.19 -8.38 17.97
CA LEU A 211 3.19 -8.82 18.94
C LEU A 211 4.56 -8.69 18.28
N MET A 212 5.48 -8.02 18.95
CA MET A 212 6.84 -7.80 18.47
C MET A 212 7.83 -8.24 19.54
N PHE A 213 8.97 -8.77 19.11
CA PHE A 213 10.06 -9.16 20.02
C PHE A 213 11.41 -8.96 19.34
N ASP A 214 12.36 -8.50 20.14
CA ASP A 214 13.75 -8.27 19.75
C ASP A 214 14.66 -9.08 20.67
N TYR A 215 15.59 -9.83 20.08
CA TYR A 215 16.57 -10.63 20.77
C TYR A 215 17.91 -10.54 20.03
N HIS A 216 18.87 -9.82 20.61
CA HIS A 216 20.15 -9.49 19.97
C HIS A 216 19.94 -8.87 18.59
N GLU A 217 20.46 -9.50 17.54
CA GLU A 217 20.38 -9.07 16.14
C GLU A 217 19.05 -9.46 15.46
N TRP A 218 18.18 -10.21 16.15
CA TRP A 218 16.94 -10.74 15.62
C TRP A 218 15.75 -9.91 16.08
N SER A 219 14.84 -9.66 15.17
CA SER A 219 13.51 -9.12 15.45
C SER A 219 12.44 -10.05 14.89
N GLY A 220 11.31 -10.15 15.57
CA GLY A 220 10.20 -10.95 15.12
C GLY A 220 8.88 -10.21 15.34
N ARG A 221 7.90 -10.53 14.49
CA ARG A 221 6.59 -9.92 14.51
C ARG A 221 5.50 -10.93 14.17
N PHE A 222 4.37 -10.80 14.85
CA PHE A 222 3.10 -11.39 14.46
C PHE A 222 2.05 -10.27 14.43
N SER A 223 1.22 -10.22 13.40
CA SER A 223 0.11 -9.28 13.29
C SER A 223 -1.17 -9.99 12.87
N PHE A 224 -2.28 -9.50 13.38
CA PHE A 224 -3.63 -9.89 12.99
C PHE A 224 -4.48 -8.64 12.83
N VAL A 225 -5.19 -8.53 11.71
CA VAL A 225 -6.17 -7.46 11.48
C VAL A 225 -7.51 -8.09 11.11
N ASP A 226 -8.57 -7.62 11.74
CA ASP A 226 -9.96 -7.97 11.45
C ASP A 226 -10.70 -6.69 11.03
N VAL A 227 -11.03 -6.59 9.76
CA VAL A 227 -11.90 -5.57 9.18
C VAL A 227 -13.31 -6.16 9.20
N ALA A 228 -14.13 -5.75 10.16
CA ALA A 228 -15.38 -6.46 10.45
C ALA A 228 -16.53 -6.13 9.49
N ASP A 229 -16.52 -4.93 8.90
CA ASP A 229 -17.65 -4.37 8.14
C ASP A 229 -17.21 -3.61 6.88
N LEU A 230 -16.26 -4.19 6.13
CA LEU A 230 -15.78 -3.60 4.89
C LEU A 230 -16.93 -3.29 3.94
N THR A 231 -17.01 -2.03 3.53
CA THR A 231 -18.00 -1.53 2.57
C THR A 231 -17.28 -0.77 1.46
N VAL A 232 -17.68 -1.01 0.21
CA VAL A 232 -17.18 -0.27 -0.95
C VAL A 232 -18.30 0.59 -1.53
N SER A 233 -18.16 1.90 -1.37
CA SER A 233 -19.02 2.91 -1.98
C SER A 233 -18.55 3.16 -3.40
N LEU A 234 -19.29 2.62 -4.39
CA LEU A 234 -18.91 2.69 -5.80
C LEU A 234 -19.15 4.07 -6.41
N GLY A 235 -18.26 4.48 -7.31
CA GLY A 235 -18.48 5.65 -8.15
C GLY A 235 -19.64 5.48 -9.13
N PRO A 236 -20.11 6.58 -9.80
CA PRO A 236 -21.39 6.59 -10.54
C PRO A 236 -21.51 5.53 -11.63
N ASN A 237 -20.48 5.33 -12.46
CA ASN A 237 -20.54 4.36 -13.56
C ASN A 237 -20.50 2.92 -13.04
N SER A 238 -19.66 2.65 -12.04
CA SER A 238 -19.56 1.34 -11.38
C SER A 238 -20.85 1.00 -10.64
N GLN A 239 -21.48 1.98 -9.98
CA GLN A 239 -22.79 1.83 -9.36
C GLN A 239 -23.88 1.52 -10.40
N GLN A 240 -23.87 2.20 -11.56
CA GLN A 240 -24.81 1.91 -12.64
C GLN A 240 -24.64 0.50 -13.19
N ALA A 241 -23.41 0.03 -13.35
CA ALA A 241 -23.13 -1.35 -13.75
C ALA A 241 -23.66 -2.36 -12.72
N GLN A 242 -23.47 -2.11 -11.43
CA GLN A 242 -23.97 -2.97 -10.35
C GLN A 242 -25.53 -3.00 -10.33
N LEU A 243 -26.19 -1.87 -10.55
CA LEU A 243 -27.65 -1.82 -10.70
C LEU A 243 -28.13 -2.61 -11.92
N GLY A 244 -27.41 -2.55 -13.05
CA GLY A 244 -27.69 -3.33 -14.25
C GLY A 244 -27.64 -4.84 -13.99
N ILE A 245 -26.62 -5.31 -13.25
CA ILE A 245 -26.52 -6.72 -12.83
C ILE A 245 -27.72 -7.10 -11.95
N ALA A 246 -28.08 -6.29 -10.96
CA ALA A 246 -29.20 -6.53 -10.06
C ALA A 246 -30.55 -6.62 -10.81
N GLN A 247 -30.77 -5.77 -11.82
CA GLN A 247 -31.94 -5.82 -12.69
C GLN A 247 -31.98 -7.09 -13.55
N LEU A 248 -30.82 -7.47 -14.13
CA LEU A 248 -30.71 -8.69 -14.92
C LEU A 248 -30.98 -9.95 -14.08
N ALA A 249 -30.53 -9.97 -12.83
CA ALA A 249 -30.81 -11.05 -11.89
C ALA A 249 -32.32 -11.28 -11.67
N GLN A 250 -33.15 -10.22 -11.77
CA GLN A 250 -34.58 -10.26 -11.58
C GLN A 250 -35.38 -10.40 -12.90
N ALA A 251 -34.71 -10.35 -14.06
CA ALA A 251 -35.37 -10.26 -15.37
C ALA A 251 -36.03 -11.59 -15.84
N GLY A 252 -35.80 -12.71 -15.15
CA GLY A 252 -36.40 -14.00 -15.51
C GLY A 252 -35.84 -14.63 -16.79
N LEU A 253 -34.59 -14.31 -17.17
CA LEU A 253 -33.90 -14.78 -18.38
C LEU A 253 -33.18 -16.13 -18.17
N GLY A 254 -33.72 -17.00 -17.31
CA GLY A 254 -33.20 -18.34 -17.06
C GLY A 254 -31.78 -18.35 -16.49
N ALA A 255 -30.85 -19.06 -17.15
CA ALA A 255 -29.47 -19.20 -16.68
C ALA A 255 -28.73 -17.83 -16.54
N ALA A 256 -29.01 -16.89 -17.43
CA ALA A 256 -28.38 -15.56 -17.37
C ALA A 256 -28.78 -14.77 -16.11
N SER A 257 -30.05 -14.86 -15.68
CA SER A 257 -30.49 -14.21 -14.44
C SER A 257 -29.92 -14.89 -13.19
N LEU A 258 -29.75 -16.22 -13.20
CA LEU A 258 -29.13 -16.93 -12.07
C LEU A 258 -27.65 -16.56 -11.94
N GLU A 259 -26.92 -16.54 -13.05
CA GLU A 259 -25.51 -16.11 -13.08
C GLU A 259 -25.36 -14.64 -12.67
N ALA A 260 -26.24 -13.75 -13.15
CA ALA A 260 -26.24 -12.34 -12.74
C ALA A 260 -26.47 -12.17 -11.23
N ALA A 261 -27.33 -13.00 -10.61
CA ALA A 261 -27.54 -12.97 -9.17
C ALA A 261 -26.29 -13.42 -8.40
N GLU A 262 -25.58 -14.45 -8.89
CA GLU A 262 -24.33 -14.90 -8.31
C GLU A 262 -23.23 -13.84 -8.44
N ILE A 263 -23.04 -13.26 -9.63
CA ILE A 263 -22.10 -12.17 -9.90
C ILE A 263 -22.38 -10.97 -8.97
N TYR A 264 -23.65 -10.57 -8.83
CA TYR A 264 -24.03 -9.49 -7.91
C TYR A 264 -23.65 -9.82 -6.47
N ALA A 265 -23.95 -11.03 -6.01
CA ALA A 265 -23.62 -11.48 -4.66
C ALA A 265 -22.12 -11.48 -4.39
N GLN A 266 -21.28 -11.76 -5.40
CA GLN A 266 -19.82 -11.82 -5.27
C GLN A 266 -19.13 -10.45 -5.45
N SER A 267 -19.75 -9.48 -6.12
CA SER A 267 -19.19 -8.14 -6.36
C SER A 267 -19.69 -7.07 -5.40
N ASN A 268 -20.85 -7.26 -4.77
CA ASN A 268 -21.40 -6.30 -3.81
C ASN A 268 -20.72 -6.45 -2.45
N ILE A 269 -19.79 -5.53 -2.14
CA ILE A 269 -19.06 -5.47 -0.87
C ILE A 269 -19.80 -4.49 0.04
N ASN A 270 -20.53 -5.02 1.03
CA ASN A 270 -21.32 -4.22 1.96
C ASN A 270 -21.39 -4.93 3.32
N GLY A 271 -20.60 -4.45 4.28
CA GLY A 271 -20.50 -5.04 5.61
C GLY A 271 -19.79 -6.40 5.63
N GLU A 272 -18.77 -6.58 4.77
CA GLU A 272 -18.05 -7.85 4.64
C GLU A 272 -16.87 -7.94 5.61
N SER A 273 -16.63 -9.13 6.17
CA SER A 273 -15.45 -9.37 7.02
C SER A 273 -14.22 -9.72 6.16
N VAL A 274 -13.10 -9.04 6.43
CA VAL A 274 -11.78 -9.36 5.86
C VAL A 274 -10.79 -9.54 6.99
N LYS A 275 -10.06 -10.65 6.96
CA LYS A 275 -9.05 -10.97 7.98
C LYS A 275 -7.66 -11.06 7.35
N TYR A 276 -6.69 -10.53 8.05
CA TYR A 276 -5.30 -10.53 7.64
C TYR A 276 -4.42 -11.05 8.78
N TRP A 277 -3.49 -11.94 8.44
CA TRP A 277 -2.46 -12.46 9.34
C TRP A 277 -1.09 -12.23 8.72
N GLN A 278 -0.12 -11.91 9.55
CA GLN A 278 1.26 -11.73 9.11
C GLN A 278 2.22 -12.25 10.17
N VAL A 279 3.31 -12.86 9.70
CA VAL A 279 4.48 -13.20 10.49
C VAL A 279 5.71 -12.59 9.83
N GLY A 280 6.51 -11.85 10.58
CA GLY A 280 7.74 -11.21 10.12
C GLY A 280 8.95 -11.66 10.92
N LEU A 281 10.10 -11.71 10.25
CA LEU A 281 11.41 -11.98 10.84
C LEU A 281 12.44 -11.05 10.24
N GLY A 282 13.22 -10.39 11.11
CA GLY A 282 14.33 -9.52 10.76
C GLY A 282 15.63 -9.98 11.41
N TYR A 283 16.75 -9.71 10.76
CA TYR A 283 18.10 -9.87 11.29
C TYR A 283 18.97 -8.71 10.84
N PHE A 284 19.75 -8.15 11.76
CA PHE A 284 20.72 -7.12 11.44
C PHE A 284 21.90 -7.14 12.43
N ASP A 285 23.12 -7.41 11.94
CA ASP A 285 24.35 -7.45 12.73
C ASP A 285 25.31 -6.29 12.44
N GLY A 286 24.85 -5.28 11.67
CA GLY A 286 25.65 -4.16 11.22
C GLY A 286 26.29 -4.36 9.84
N GLU A 287 26.44 -5.59 9.37
CA GLU A 287 26.97 -5.95 8.04
C GLU A 287 25.90 -6.63 7.19
N TRP A 288 25.22 -7.64 7.72
CA TRP A 288 24.15 -8.36 7.05
C TRP A 288 22.79 -7.88 7.51
N GLN A 289 21.89 -7.73 6.58
CA GLN A 289 20.48 -7.43 6.82
C GLN A 289 19.61 -8.46 6.11
N MET A 290 18.71 -9.09 6.87
CA MET A 290 17.65 -9.94 6.35
C MET A 290 16.31 -9.44 6.83
N GLN A 291 15.32 -9.46 5.95
CA GLN A 291 13.94 -9.17 6.29
C GLN A 291 13.02 -10.11 5.52
N SER A 292 12.06 -10.71 6.22
CA SER A 292 11.08 -11.62 5.62
C SER A 292 9.73 -11.42 6.27
N GLU A 293 8.69 -11.47 5.47
CA GLU A 293 7.30 -11.49 5.94
C GLU A 293 6.50 -12.51 5.14
N LEU A 294 5.64 -13.24 5.82
CA LEU A 294 4.62 -14.10 5.23
C LEU A 294 3.25 -13.60 5.69
N PHE A 295 2.28 -13.59 4.81
CA PHE A 295 0.94 -13.13 5.12
C PHE A 295 -0.15 -13.97 4.46
N TYR A 296 -1.36 -13.86 5.00
CA TYR A 296 -2.56 -14.45 4.44
C TYR A 296 -3.74 -13.49 4.57
N VAL A 297 -4.48 -13.30 3.48
CA VAL A 297 -5.70 -12.49 3.44
C VAL A 297 -6.88 -13.40 3.17
N ALA A 298 -7.90 -13.36 4.03
CA ALA A 298 -9.15 -14.07 3.88
C ALA A 298 -10.32 -13.10 3.78
N GLY A 299 -11.14 -13.27 2.75
CA GLY A 299 -12.41 -12.59 2.55
C GLY A 299 -13.45 -13.58 2.01
N MET A 300 -14.69 -13.15 1.84
CA MET A 300 -15.77 -14.02 1.35
C MET A 300 -16.23 -13.66 -0.06
N LYS A 301 -15.87 -12.47 -0.57
CA LYS A 301 -16.32 -11.99 -1.88
C LYS A 301 -15.23 -12.11 -2.93
N GLN A 302 -15.63 -12.42 -4.16
CA GLN A 302 -14.70 -12.53 -5.29
C GLN A 302 -14.01 -11.20 -5.64
N ALA A 303 -14.65 -10.08 -5.39
CA ALA A 303 -14.09 -8.76 -5.63
C ALA A 303 -13.08 -8.29 -4.56
N ILE A 304 -12.81 -9.09 -3.51
CA ILE A 304 -11.79 -8.81 -2.49
C ILE A 304 -10.56 -9.67 -2.79
N PRO A 305 -9.33 -9.11 -2.88
CA PRO A 305 -8.11 -9.90 -2.98
C PRO A 305 -7.99 -10.90 -1.83
N GLN A 306 -7.75 -12.17 -2.13
CA GLN A 306 -7.62 -13.26 -1.15
C GLN A 306 -6.47 -14.15 -1.55
N GLY A 307 -5.62 -14.50 -0.60
CA GLY A 307 -4.48 -15.35 -0.90
C GLY A 307 -3.41 -15.29 0.18
N SER A 308 -2.32 -15.94 -0.10
CA SER A 308 -1.10 -15.92 0.69
C SER A 308 0.02 -15.31 -0.12
N GLY A 309 0.93 -14.65 0.58
CA GLY A 309 2.11 -14.10 -0.05
C GLY A 309 3.22 -13.86 0.96
N GLY A 310 4.31 -13.34 0.46
CA GLY A 310 5.43 -13.01 1.32
C GLY A 310 6.65 -12.60 0.53
N TYR A 311 7.71 -12.30 1.28
CA TYR A 311 9.00 -11.99 0.69
C TYR A 311 10.15 -12.40 1.61
N LEU A 312 11.32 -12.51 0.99
CA LEU A 312 12.62 -12.60 1.66
C LEU A 312 13.58 -11.62 0.98
N MET A 313 14.12 -10.70 1.74
CA MET A 313 15.18 -9.77 1.35
C MET A 313 16.47 -10.12 2.08
N LEU A 314 17.59 -10.09 1.38
CA LEU A 314 18.94 -10.22 1.93
C LEU A 314 19.83 -9.13 1.36
N GLY A 315 20.50 -8.37 2.23
CA GLY A 315 21.44 -7.32 1.88
C GLY A 315 22.73 -7.42 2.68
N ARG A 316 23.81 -6.85 2.15
CA ARG A 316 25.10 -6.78 2.82
C ARG A 316 25.73 -5.39 2.69
N SER A 317 26.04 -4.77 3.82
CA SER A 317 26.71 -3.47 3.87
C SER A 317 28.19 -3.61 3.56
N ILE A 318 28.66 -2.92 2.52
CA ILE A 318 30.06 -2.87 2.08
C ILE A 318 30.45 -1.39 2.01
N HIS A 319 30.99 -0.84 3.08
CA HIS A 319 31.29 0.59 3.24
C HIS A 319 30.04 1.47 3.09
N ARG A 320 29.94 2.20 1.95
CA ARG A 320 28.80 3.07 1.64
C ARG A 320 27.78 2.43 0.69
N PHE A 321 28.02 1.19 0.29
CA PHE A 321 27.15 0.47 -0.65
C PHE A 321 26.52 -0.72 0.05
N THR A 322 25.26 -0.93 -0.18
CA THR A 322 24.53 -2.11 0.29
C THR A 322 23.80 -2.75 -0.88
N PRO A 323 24.43 -3.69 -1.60
CA PRO A 323 23.71 -4.55 -2.55
C PRO A 323 22.71 -5.42 -1.79
N TYR A 324 21.57 -5.70 -2.42
CA TYR A 324 20.54 -6.58 -1.88
C TYR A 324 19.83 -7.35 -3.00
N ALA A 325 19.20 -8.45 -2.60
CA ALA A 325 18.30 -9.23 -3.43
C ALA A 325 16.99 -9.48 -2.66
N THR A 326 15.87 -9.52 -3.37
CA THR A 326 14.56 -9.84 -2.82
C THR A 326 13.84 -10.84 -3.72
N VAL A 327 13.14 -11.78 -3.13
CA VAL A 327 12.15 -12.62 -3.79
C VAL A 327 10.82 -12.39 -3.10
N SER A 328 9.74 -12.24 -3.86
CA SER A 328 8.40 -12.06 -3.32
C SER A 328 7.37 -12.76 -4.19
N PHE A 329 6.23 -13.10 -3.59
CA PHE A 329 5.14 -13.78 -4.28
C PHE A 329 3.79 -13.42 -3.68
N PHE A 330 2.74 -13.55 -4.49
CA PHE A 330 1.35 -13.60 -4.07
C PHE A 330 0.64 -14.72 -4.83
N GLU A 331 0.10 -15.69 -4.08
CA GLU A 331 -0.66 -16.83 -4.59
C GLU A 331 -2.13 -16.66 -4.19
N PRO A 332 -3.07 -16.60 -5.16
CA PRO A 332 -4.49 -16.40 -4.87
C PRO A 332 -5.10 -17.66 -4.23
N ALA A 333 -6.01 -17.45 -3.27
CA ALA A 333 -6.75 -18.53 -2.60
C ALA A 333 -8.06 -18.90 -3.32
N ARG A 334 -8.37 -18.27 -4.45
CA ARG A 334 -9.62 -18.46 -5.20
C ARG A 334 -9.36 -18.57 -6.70
N ASP A 335 -10.27 -19.23 -7.41
CA ASP A 335 -10.30 -19.22 -8.86
C ASP A 335 -10.87 -17.89 -9.40
N ILE A 336 -10.50 -17.57 -10.65
CA ILE A 336 -11.11 -16.46 -11.40
C ILE A 336 -12.59 -16.73 -11.69
N VAL A 337 -13.37 -15.65 -11.74
CA VAL A 337 -14.77 -15.73 -12.20
C VAL A 337 -14.79 -15.97 -13.70
N LYS A 338 -15.55 -16.99 -14.14
CA LYS A 338 -15.76 -17.35 -15.55
C LYS A 338 -17.23 -17.27 -15.89
N ALA A 339 -17.55 -16.92 -17.16
CA ALA A 339 -18.91 -16.99 -17.66
C ALA A 339 -19.45 -18.41 -17.57
N GLN A 340 -20.63 -18.57 -16.96
CA GLN A 340 -21.33 -19.87 -16.82
C GLN A 340 -22.43 -20.03 -17.88
N SER A 341 -22.94 -18.91 -18.44
CA SER A 341 -23.90 -18.88 -19.53
C SER A 341 -23.47 -17.83 -20.56
N ASP A 342 -23.99 -17.90 -21.77
CA ASP A 342 -23.70 -16.94 -22.84
C ASP A 342 -24.83 -15.90 -22.95
N TRP A 343 -24.63 -14.72 -22.34
CA TRP A 343 -25.59 -13.63 -22.43
C TRP A 343 -25.67 -13.02 -23.84
N GLY A 344 -24.64 -13.27 -24.68
CA GLY A 344 -24.62 -12.87 -26.08
C GLY A 344 -25.72 -13.55 -26.92
N LEU A 345 -26.19 -14.72 -26.51
CA LEU A 345 -27.34 -15.41 -27.14
C LEU A 345 -28.67 -14.67 -26.93
N ILE A 346 -28.76 -13.82 -25.88
CA ILE A 346 -29.95 -12.98 -25.62
C ILE A 346 -29.82 -11.69 -26.43
N SER A 347 -28.68 -11.01 -26.31
CA SER A 347 -28.31 -9.88 -27.15
C SER A 347 -26.79 -9.64 -27.13
N PRO A 348 -26.20 -9.13 -28.22
CA PRO A 348 -24.76 -8.78 -28.26
C PRO A 348 -24.35 -7.79 -27.15
N GLN A 349 -25.22 -6.84 -26.78
CA GLN A 349 -24.97 -5.86 -25.71
C GLN A 349 -24.85 -6.51 -24.34
N LEU A 350 -25.71 -7.51 -24.05
CA LEU A 350 -25.64 -8.29 -22.81
C LEU A 350 -24.36 -9.13 -22.75
N GLY A 351 -23.93 -9.70 -23.87
CA GLY A 351 -22.66 -10.42 -23.93
C GLY A 351 -21.44 -9.53 -23.63
N GLN A 352 -21.43 -8.30 -24.18
CA GLN A 352 -20.38 -7.31 -23.86
C GLN A 352 -20.43 -6.89 -22.39
N PHE A 353 -21.63 -6.70 -21.86
CA PHE A 353 -21.83 -6.35 -20.45
C PHE A 353 -21.33 -7.45 -19.52
N GLN A 354 -21.62 -8.74 -19.82
CA GLN A 354 -21.10 -9.90 -19.07
C GLN A 354 -19.56 -9.88 -19.00
N GLN A 355 -18.92 -9.70 -20.16
CA GLN A 355 -17.45 -9.64 -20.24
C GLN A 355 -16.90 -8.48 -19.41
N LEU A 356 -17.52 -7.29 -19.49
CA LEU A 356 -17.11 -6.12 -18.73
C LEU A 356 -17.16 -6.38 -17.21
N ILE A 357 -18.25 -6.98 -16.73
CA ILE A 357 -18.44 -7.23 -15.29
C ILE A 357 -17.49 -8.30 -14.77
N ILE A 358 -17.35 -9.42 -15.49
CA ILE A 358 -16.42 -10.49 -15.11
C ILE A 358 -14.98 -9.98 -15.08
N SER A 359 -14.58 -9.20 -16.08
CA SER A 359 -13.27 -8.54 -16.10
C SER A 359 -13.09 -7.59 -14.91
N GLY A 360 -14.13 -6.81 -14.53
CA GLY A 360 -14.09 -5.93 -13.38
C GLY A 360 -13.91 -6.67 -12.04
N ILE A 361 -14.57 -7.81 -11.84
CA ILE A 361 -14.37 -8.62 -10.64
C ILE A 361 -12.97 -9.24 -10.63
N ASN A 362 -12.50 -9.73 -11.77
CA ASN A 362 -11.18 -10.34 -11.89
C ASN A 362 -10.03 -9.30 -11.85
N SER A 363 -10.28 -8.01 -11.98
CA SER A 363 -9.24 -6.97 -11.88
C SER A 363 -8.59 -6.89 -10.50
N THR A 364 -9.23 -7.45 -9.46
CA THR A 364 -8.65 -7.55 -8.11
C THR A 364 -7.88 -8.85 -7.87
N TYR A 365 -7.81 -9.73 -8.87
CA TYR A 365 -7.11 -11.00 -8.76
C TYR A 365 -5.60 -10.78 -8.87
N ILE A 366 -4.85 -11.23 -7.86
CA ILE A 366 -3.40 -11.10 -7.79
C ILE A 366 -2.78 -12.48 -7.87
N ASP A 367 -1.89 -12.68 -8.84
CA ASP A 367 -1.10 -13.90 -9.01
C ASP A 367 0.25 -13.53 -9.65
N GLN A 368 1.29 -13.36 -8.80
CA GLN A 368 2.54 -12.73 -9.22
C GLN A 368 3.72 -13.22 -8.40
N ASP A 369 4.85 -13.43 -9.08
CA ASP A 369 6.17 -13.66 -8.49
C ASP A 369 7.13 -12.55 -8.90
N THR A 370 7.96 -12.04 -7.98
CA THR A 370 8.93 -10.99 -8.26
C THR A 370 10.33 -11.35 -7.75
N TYR A 371 11.32 -11.11 -8.58
CA TYR A 371 12.75 -11.26 -8.27
C TYR A 371 13.43 -9.90 -8.44
N SER A 372 13.95 -9.35 -7.36
CA SER A 372 14.56 -8.02 -7.36
C SER A 372 16.05 -8.08 -7.04
N LEU A 373 16.81 -7.25 -7.73
CA LEU A 373 18.21 -6.96 -7.41
C LEU A 373 18.36 -5.44 -7.28
N GLY A 374 19.03 -5.00 -6.23
CA GLY A 374 19.22 -3.58 -6.02
C GLY A 374 20.52 -3.24 -5.30
N ILE A 375 20.79 -1.95 -5.28
CA ILE A 375 21.92 -1.38 -4.57
C ILE A 375 21.52 -0.04 -3.96
N ARG A 376 21.87 0.15 -2.69
CA ARG A 376 21.81 1.42 -1.99
C ARG A 376 23.20 2.01 -1.85
N TRP A 377 23.34 3.31 -2.14
CA TRP A 377 24.56 4.08 -1.96
C TRP A 377 24.31 5.25 -1.01
N ASP A 378 24.86 5.18 0.21
CA ASP A 378 24.79 6.22 1.21
C ASP A 378 25.84 7.31 0.90
N ILE A 379 25.44 8.35 0.12
CA ILE A 379 26.32 9.46 -0.25
C ILE A 379 26.53 10.43 0.91
N HIS A 380 25.51 10.58 1.77
CA HIS A 380 25.50 11.41 2.96
C HIS A 380 24.71 10.70 4.08
N SER A 381 24.89 11.10 5.33
CA SER A 381 24.12 10.57 6.47
C SER A 381 22.60 10.81 6.38
N GLN A 382 22.16 11.68 5.49
CA GLN A 382 20.78 12.06 5.26
C GLN A 382 20.34 11.85 3.81
N VAL A 383 21.21 11.33 2.92
CA VAL A 383 20.89 11.17 1.50
C VAL A 383 21.42 9.83 0.99
N ALA A 384 20.56 9.06 0.37
CA ALA A 384 20.89 7.81 -0.30
C ALA A 384 20.43 7.83 -1.77
N ILE A 385 21.22 7.22 -2.64
CA ILE A 385 20.83 6.90 -4.02
C ILE A 385 20.59 5.40 -4.09
N LYS A 386 19.52 4.98 -4.75
CA LYS A 386 19.18 3.57 -4.90
C LYS A 386 18.86 3.24 -6.34
N GLY A 387 19.32 2.07 -6.79
CA GLY A 387 18.90 1.47 -8.05
C GLY A 387 18.31 0.11 -7.79
N GLN A 388 17.23 -0.24 -8.48
CA GLN A 388 16.55 -1.54 -8.37
C GLN A 388 16.12 -2.00 -9.74
N PHE A 389 16.29 -3.27 -10.00
CA PHE A 389 15.76 -4.02 -11.12
C PHE A 389 14.84 -5.09 -10.59
N ASP A 390 13.62 -5.18 -11.12
CA ASP A 390 12.64 -6.20 -10.79
C ASP A 390 12.30 -6.99 -12.06
N TYR A 391 12.35 -8.31 -11.97
CA TYR A 391 11.81 -9.24 -12.93
C TYR A 391 10.54 -9.83 -12.34
N ILE A 392 9.41 -9.54 -12.95
CA ILE A 392 8.07 -9.80 -12.42
C ILE A 392 7.36 -10.75 -13.36
N GLN A 393 6.90 -11.86 -12.84
CA GLN A 393 6.11 -12.86 -13.55
C GLN A 393 4.65 -12.73 -13.11
N ILE A 394 3.80 -12.22 -13.99
CA ILE A 394 2.36 -12.09 -13.76
C ILE A 394 1.70 -13.30 -14.43
N ASN A 395 0.97 -14.12 -13.68
CA ASN A 395 0.22 -15.24 -14.20
C ASN A 395 -1.08 -14.80 -14.90
N ASP A 396 -1.77 -15.72 -15.56
CA ASP A 396 -3.01 -15.44 -16.27
C ASP A 396 -4.01 -14.71 -15.37
N VAL A 397 -4.51 -13.55 -15.83
CA VAL A 397 -5.46 -12.70 -15.10
C VAL A 397 -4.89 -12.07 -13.81
N GLY A 398 -3.64 -12.32 -13.41
CA GLY A 398 -3.02 -11.94 -12.13
C GLY A 398 -2.68 -10.45 -11.95
N TYR A 399 -3.34 -9.52 -12.63
CA TYR A 399 -2.97 -8.11 -12.77
C TYR A 399 -3.48 -7.19 -11.65
N GLY A 400 -3.96 -7.70 -10.53
CA GLY A 400 -4.57 -6.88 -9.47
C GLY A 400 -3.66 -5.85 -8.79
N LEU A 401 -2.34 -5.88 -9.07
CA LEU A 401 -1.36 -4.88 -8.59
C LEU A 401 -0.92 -3.89 -9.70
N TRP A 402 -1.55 -3.94 -10.88
CA TRP A 402 -1.17 -3.17 -12.07
C TRP A 402 -2.33 -2.35 -12.60
N ALA A 403 -2.03 -1.20 -13.20
CA ALA A 403 -2.97 -0.56 -14.10
C ALA A 403 -3.06 -1.40 -15.37
N ALA A 404 -4.18 -2.06 -15.61
CA ALA A 404 -4.37 -2.92 -16.78
C ALA A 404 -5.81 -2.86 -17.27
N ASP A 405 -6.01 -2.65 -18.57
CA ASP A 405 -7.34 -2.77 -19.13
C ASP A 405 -7.76 -4.26 -19.19
N GLY A 406 -9.04 -4.53 -19.08
CA GLY A 406 -9.55 -5.91 -19.06
C GLY A 406 -9.36 -6.70 -20.36
N ARG A 407 -8.72 -6.12 -21.40
CA ARG A 407 -8.38 -6.76 -22.67
C ARG A 407 -6.94 -7.25 -22.68
N SER A 408 -6.04 -6.48 -22.09
CA SER A 408 -4.61 -6.79 -22.01
C SER A 408 -4.28 -7.73 -20.86
N SER A 409 -5.15 -7.86 -19.84
CA SER A 409 -4.92 -8.59 -18.59
C SER A 409 -5.41 -10.05 -18.58
N THR A 410 -5.47 -10.73 -19.72
CA THR A 410 -6.00 -12.11 -19.80
C THR A 410 -4.95 -13.20 -19.84
N GLN A 411 -3.73 -12.89 -20.27
CA GLN A 411 -2.62 -13.82 -20.40
C GLN A 411 -1.46 -13.42 -19.52
N GLY A 412 -0.78 -14.39 -18.95
CA GLY A 412 0.43 -14.16 -18.18
C GLY A 412 1.54 -13.51 -19.00
N ARG A 413 2.37 -12.71 -18.35
CA ARG A 413 3.54 -12.06 -18.97
C ARG A 413 4.64 -11.77 -17.96
N ASP A 414 5.85 -11.60 -18.50
CA ASP A 414 7.02 -11.22 -17.74
C ASP A 414 7.27 -9.72 -17.92
N VAL A 415 7.36 -8.98 -16.83
CA VAL A 415 7.60 -7.54 -16.80
C VAL A 415 8.98 -7.24 -16.24
N GLN A 416 9.72 -6.34 -16.88
CA GLN A 416 10.98 -5.81 -16.38
C GLN A 416 10.78 -4.38 -15.92
N LEU A 417 11.04 -4.11 -14.66
CA LEU A 417 10.90 -2.79 -14.06
C LEU A 417 12.26 -2.28 -13.57
N TYR A 418 12.67 -1.12 -14.04
CA TYR A 418 13.93 -0.46 -13.69
C TYR A 418 13.63 0.80 -12.92
N THR A 419 14.26 0.99 -11.76
CA THR A 419 14.05 2.20 -10.96
C THR A 419 15.37 2.77 -10.45
N LEU A 420 15.49 4.10 -10.53
CA LEU A 420 16.53 4.88 -9.88
C LEU A 420 15.88 5.91 -8.97
N SER A 421 16.31 6.00 -7.71
CA SER A 421 15.74 6.97 -6.76
C SER A 421 16.82 7.68 -5.94
N VAL A 422 16.51 8.91 -5.53
CA VAL A 422 17.23 9.68 -4.53
C VAL A 422 16.31 9.87 -3.34
N ASN A 423 16.73 9.42 -2.16
CA ASN A 423 15.96 9.48 -0.93
C ASN A 423 16.69 10.34 0.08
N PHE A 424 15.98 11.17 0.82
CA PHE A 424 16.58 12.08 1.81
C PHE A 424 15.68 12.28 3.03
N ILE A 425 16.33 12.64 4.15
CA ILE A 425 15.69 13.05 5.41
C ILE A 425 16.30 14.37 5.89
N PHE A 426 15.55 15.15 6.68
CA PHE A 426 16.02 16.43 7.27
C PHE A 426 15.35 16.74 8.60
#